data_2636d0c6ad16faab0d86b55c8a8ce60a
#
_entry.id   2636d0c6ad16faab0d86b55c8a8ce60a
#
_cell.length_a   1.000
_cell.length_b   1.000
_cell.length_c   1.000
_cell.angle_alpha   90.00
_cell.angle_beta   90.00
_cell.angle_gamma   90.00
#
_symmetry.space_group_name_H-M   'P 1'
#
loop_
_entity.id
_entity.type
_entity.pdbx_description
1 polymer ?
#
loop_
_entity_poly.entity_id
_entity_poly.type
_entity_poly.pdbx_seq_one_letter_code
_entity_poly.pdbx_strand_id
1 'polypeptide(L)'
;RDGHKGTDIGLLSEQQMTQGVNVIAAASGRVRAVRDGLPDRPVTPQNRASIAGQECGNAVAVQHHGGWETRYCHLKNNSLRKRPGDMVQTGDVLGQVGMSGLSNFPHLHLSVSKNGKTIDPFRTEQTQTCSGTKGNGLWYQAPAYSPASLFAVGFSAQTPSFAAVKTGAARQTPLGRYDPALVLYG
;
A
#
# COMPACT_ATOMS: atom_id res chain seq x y z
N ARG A 1 -9.95 5.17 -15.00
CA ARG A 1 -9.14 6.14 -14.22
C ARG A 1 -10.11 7.00 -13.44
N ASP A 2 -10.35 6.62 -12.24
CA ASP A 2 -11.39 7.04 -11.31
C ASP A 2 -10.93 8.16 -10.35
N GLY A 3 -9.89 8.92 -10.72
CA GLY A 3 -9.31 9.97 -9.88
C GLY A 3 -8.30 9.47 -8.83
N HIS A 4 -7.90 8.19 -8.86
CA HIS A 4 -6.83 7.66 -8.00
C HIS A 4 -5.50 8.39 -8.27
N LYS A 5 -4.87 8.92 -7.21
CA LYS A 5 -3.72 9.83 -7.30
C LYS A 5 -2.45 9.24 -6.70
N GLY A 6 -2.21 7.96 -6.88
CA GLY A 6 -1.04 7.28 -6.35
C GLY A 6 -0.87 5.88 -6.93
N THR A 7 0.08 5.16 -6.36
CA THR A 7 0.36 3.74 -6.63
C THR A 7 0.06 2.95 -5.38
N ASP A 8 -0.78 1.93 -5.51
CA ASP A 8 -1.09 1.01 -4.41
C ASP A 8 -0.19 -0.21 -4.49
N ILE A 9 0.47 -0.52 -3.38
CA ILE A 9 1.36 -1.66 -3.20
C ILE A 9 0.76 -2.53 -2.10
N GLY A 10 0.03 -3.57 -2.49
CA GLY A 10 -0.72 -4.45 -1.59
C GLY A 10 0.15 -5.48 -0.89
N LEU A 11 -0.23 -5.84 0.33
CA LEU A 11 0.25 -7.05 0.99
C LEU A 11 -0.59 -8.26 0.55
N LEU A 12 -0.12 -9.46 0.86
CA LEU A 12 -0.85 -10.68 0.51
C LEU A 12 -1.97 -11.03 1.51
N SER A 13 -1.94 -10.44 2.72
CA SER A 13 -2.95 -10.69 3.76
C SER A 13 -2.83 -9.72 4.94
N GLU A 14 -3.86 -9.67 5.78
CA GLU A 14 -3.81 -8.99 7.09
C GLU A 14 -2.79 -9.65 8.04
N GLN A 15 -2.54 -10.95 7.91
CA GLN A 15 -1.49 -11.63 8.66
C GLN A 15 -0.11 -11.04 8.35
N GLN A 16 0.20 -10.79 7.07
CA GLN A 16 1.45 -10.16 6.68
C GLN A 16 1.60 -8.75 7.25
N MET A 17 0.50 -7.98 7.31
CA MET A 17 0.46 -6.69 8.00
C MET A 17 0.76 -6.84 9.50
N THR A 18 0.24 -7.87 10.15
CA THR A 18 0.48 -8.14 11.58
C THR A 18 1.95 -8.47 11.84
N GLN A 19 2.57 -9.26 11.00
CA GLN A 19 4.01 -9.58 11.05
C GLN A 19 4.90 -8.34 10.87
N GLY A 20 4.39 -7.32 10.18
CA GLY A 20 5.06 -6.05 9.94
C GLY A 20 5.87 -6.04 8.65
N VAL A 21 5.51 -5.14 7.74
CA VAL A 21 6.25 -4.87 6.51
C VAL A 21 6.65 -3.41 6.50
N ASN A 22 7.95 -3.14 6.46
CA ASN A 22 8.47 -1.79 6.52
C ASN A 22 8.13 -0.99 5.26
N VAL A 23 7.74 0.26 5.47
CA VAL A 23 7.65 1.30 4.45
C VAL A 23 8.91 2.15 4.54
N ILE A 24 9.60 2.29 3.41
CA ILE A 24 10.89 2.99 3.34
C ILE A 24 10.77 4.25 2.49
N ALA A 25 11.61 5.24 2.77
CA ALA A 25 11.70 6.47 1.99
C ALA A 25 12.18 6.19 0.56
N ALA A 26 11.42 6.61 -0.43
CA ALA A 26 11.75 6.44 -1.85
C ALA A 26 12.93 7.29 -2.30
N ALA A 27 13.16 8.43 -1.62
CA ALA A 27 14.27 9.35 -1.90
C ALA A 27 14.66 10.13 -0.65
N SER A 28 15.88 10.67 -0.64
CA SER A 28 16.35 11.54 0.44
C SER A 28 15.54 12.85 0.50
N GLY A 29 15.26 13.32 1.71
CA GLY A 29 14.48 14.54 1.91
C GLY A 29 14.27 14.89 3.37
N ARG A 30 13.33 15.81 3.62
CA ARG A 30 12.91 16.22 4.96
C ARG A 30 11.45 15.81 5.19
N VAL A 31 11.15 15.20 6.31
CA VAL A 31 9.77 14.92 6.72
C VAL A 31 9.03 16.23 6.94
N ARG A 32 8.01 16.49 6.13
CA ARG A 32 7.19 17.69 6.21
C ARG A 32 6.06 17.56 7.23
N ALA A 33 5.42 16.40 7.23
CA ALA A 33 4.27 16.14 8.09
C ALA A 33 4.13 14.64 8.37
N VAL A 34 3.55 14.33 9.52
CA VAL A 34 3.13 12.99 9.91
C VAL A 34 1.73 13.02 10.49
N ARG A 35 1.01 11.92 10.39
CA ARG A 35 -0.22 11.64 11.14
C ARG A 35 -0.17 10.19 11.59
N ASP A 36 -0.46 9.95 12.87
CA ASP A 36 -0.54 8.63 13.48
C ASP A 36 -1.76 8.54 14.40
N GLY A 37 -2.05 7.36 14.92
CA GLY A 37 -3.11 7.13 15.91
C GLY A 37 -4.45 6.66 15.32
N LEU A 38 -4.61 6.60 13.99
CA LEU A 38 -5.83 6.04 13.39
C LEU A 38 -5.76 4.51 13.36
N PRO A 39 -6.85 3.80 13.72
CA PRO A 39 -6.86 2.36 13.80
C PRO A 39 -6.77 1.70 12.42
N ASP A 40 -6.13 0.53 12.36
CA ASP A 40 -6.09 -0.35 11.19
C ASP A 40 -7.37 -1.20 11.16
N ARG A 41 -8.38 -0.71 10.47
CA ARG A 41 -9.67 -1.40 10.33
C ARG A 41 -10.28 -1.16 8.96
N PRO A 42 -11.01 -2.16 8.40
CA PRO A 42 -11.70 -2.00 7.13
C PRO A 42 -12.73 -0.86 7.19
N VAL A 43 -12.87 -0.16 6.06
CA VAL A 43 -13.95 0.81 5.89
C VAL A 43 -15.26 0.06 5.68
N THR A 44 -16.29 0.50 6.40
CA THR A 44 -17.65 0.01 6.27
C THR A 44 -18.61 1.20 6.07
N PRO A 45 -19.85 0.99 5.61
CA PRO A 45 -20.83 2.08 5.55
C PRO A 45 -20.99 2.82 6.88
N GLN A 46 -20.88 2.10 8.02
CA GLN A 46 -21.07 2.64 9.35
C GLN A 46 -19.92 3.56 9.81
N ASN A 47 -18.67 3.27 9.40
CA ASN A 47 -17.51 4.05 9.83
C ASN A 47 -17.00 5.04 8.77
N ARG A 48 -17.55 5.01 7.55
CA ARG A 48 -17.07 5.84 6.42
C ARG A 48 -17.13 7.35 6.73
N ALA A 49 -18.18 7.80 7.37
CA ALA A 49 -18.33 9.22 7.70
C ALA A 49 -17.25 9.71 8.68
N SER A 50 -16.79 8.86 9.61
CA SER A 50 -15.75 9.21 10.58
C SER A 50 -14.34 9.32 9.98
N ILE A 51 -14.17 8.91 8.72
CA ILE A 51 -12.90 8.92 8.01
C ILE A 51 -12.78 10.13 7.06
N ALA A 52 -13.88 10.90 6.89
CA ALA A 52 -13.88 12.07 6.02
C ALA A 52 -12.77 13.08 6.41
N GLY A 53 -11.96 13.49 5.43
CA GLY A 53 -10.77 14.31 5.64
C GLY A 53 -9.55 13.57 6.20
N GLN A 54 -9.69 12.27 6.45
CA GLN A 54 -8.62 11.41 6.97
C GLN A 54 -8.40 10.17 6.08
N GLU A 55 -8.78 10.26 4.80
CA GLU A 55 -8.78 9.13 3.86
C GLU A 55 -7.39 8.49 3.74
N CYS A 56 -6.32 9.29 3.76
CA CYS A 56 -4.93 8.81 3.72
C CYS A 56 -4.52 8.00 4.98
N GLY A 57 -5.31 8.04 6.06
CA GLY A 57 -4.97 7.32 7.29
C GLY A 57 -3.74 7.86 8.00
N ASN A 58 -3.01 7.00 8.69
CA ASN A 58 -1.68 7.31 9.22
C ASN A 58 -0.72 7.49 8.05
N ALA A 59 0.12 8.52 8.12
CA ALA A 59 0.87 8.93 6.94
C ALA A 59 2.16 9.67 7.29
N VAL A 60 3.11 9.61 6.36
CA VAL A 60 4.31 10.43 6.32
C VAL A 60 4.37 11.17 4.99
N ALA A 61 4.64 12.46 5.01
CA ALA A 61 4.95 13.27 3.82
C ALA A 61 6.40 13.70 3.87
N VAL A 62 7.16 13.41 2.82
CA VAL A 62 8.57 13.77 2.68
C VAL A 62 8.72 14.77 1.54
N GLN A 63 9.32 15.91 1.85
CA GLN A 63 9.67 16.94 0.88
C GLN A 63 11.10 16.70 0.40
N HIS A 64 11.27 16.71 -0.92
CA HIS A 64 12.56 16.53 -1.59
C HIS A 64 13.02 17.80 -2.30
N HIS A 65 14.25 17.81 -2.78
CA HIS A 65 14.77 18.92 -3.59
C HIS A 65 13.95 19.14 -4.85
N GLY A 66 13.92 20.38 -5.37
CA GLY A 66 13.27 20.72 -6.64
C GLY A 66 11.73 20.65 -6.64
N GLY A 67 11.09 20.83 -5.47
CA GLY A 67 9.63 20.87 -5.33
C GLY A 67 8.93 19.51 -5.39
N TRP A 68 9.69 18.41 -5.27
CA TRP A 68 9.12 17.08 -5.19
C TRP A 68 8.62 16.76 -3.78
N GLU A 69 7.56 15.99 -3.69
CA GLU A 69 7.02 15.43 -2.45
C GLU A 69 6.59 13.97 -2.69
N THR A 70 6.88 13.11 -1.73
CA THR A 70 6.29 11.78 -1.63
C THR A 70 5.42 11.70 -0.39
N ARG A 71 4.26 11.03 -0.51
CA ARG A 71 3.35 10.79 0.61
C ARG A 71 3.03 9.31 0.69
N TYR A 72 3.18 8.78 1.88
CA TYR A 72 3.00 7.38 2.25
C TYR A 72 1.77 7.28 3.13
N CYS A 73 0.68 6.70 2.62
CA CYS A 73 -0.61 6.59 3.29
C CYS A 73 -0.91 5.18 3.78
N HIS A 74 -1.94 5.06 4.59
CA HIS A 74 -2.45 3.82 5.17
C HIS A 74 -1.44 3.10 6.06
N LEU A 75 -0.53 3.84 6.69
CA LEU A 75 0.48 3.26 7.56
C LEU A 75 -0.16 2.66 8.82
N LYS A 76 0.50 1.63 9.35
CA LYS A 76 0.06 0.91 10.54
C LYS A 76 0.08 1.82 11.75
N ASN A 77 -0.97 1.72 12.57
CA ASN A 77 -1.11 2.50 13.78
C ASN A 77 0.09 2.31 14.73
N ASN A 78 0.61 3.41 15.27
CA ASN A 78 1.77 3.45 16.17
C ASN A 78 3.06 2.85 15.57
N SER A 79 3.19 2.81 14.23
CA SER A 79 4.40 2.26 13.57
C SER A 79 5.37 3.33 13.08
N LEU A 80 5.01 4.60 13.13
CA LEU A 80 5.80 5.68 12.55
C LEU A 80 7.14 5.85 13.30
N ARG A 81 8.22 6.03 12.53
CA ARG A 81 9.60 6.13 13.03
C ARG A 81 10.22 7.51 12.85
N LYS A 82 9.51 8.42 12.23
CA LYS A 82 10.00 9.76 11.89
C LYS A 82 9.04 10.83 12.38
N ARG A 83 9.57 12.03 12.60
CA ARG A 83 8.81 13.22 13.05
C ARG A 83 8.96 14.35 12.03
N PRO A 84 8.07 15.33 12.02
CA PRO A 84 8.25 16.54 11.18
C PRO A 84 9.59 17.19 11.48
N GLY A 85 10.33 17.53 10.40
CA GLY A 85 11.67 18.09 10.46
C GLY A 85 12.81 17.10 10.32
N ASP A 86 12.59 15.81 10.57
CA ASP A 86 13.64 14.79 10.42
C ASP A 86 14.14 14.72 8.96
N MET A 87 15.47 14.56 8.82
CA MET A 87 16.06 14.21 7.53
C MET A 87 15.97 12.71 7.32
N VAL A 88 15.67 12.30 6.10
CA VAL A 88 15.65 10.90 5.68
C VAL A 88 16.53 10.69 4.47
N GLN A 89 17.12 9.51 4.38
CA GLN A 89 17.82 9.02 3.21
C GLN A 89 16.94 7.98 2.50
N THR A 90 17.22 7.74 1.22
CA THR A 90 16.61 6.63 0.48
C THR A 90 16.80 5.33 1.25
N GLY A 91 15.71 4.59 1.48
CA GLY A 91 15.75 3.33 2.23
C GLY A 91 15.49 3.45 3.73
N ASP A 92 15.49 4.66 4.31
CA ASP A 92 15.15 4.86 5.73
C ASP A 92 13.74 4.38 6.02
N VAL A 93 13.56 3.65 7.12
CA VAL A 93 12.23 3.20 7.56
C VAL A 93 11.41 4.38 8.07
N LEU A 94 10.23 4.56 7.47
CA LEU A 94 9.25 5.58 7.83
C LEU A 94 8.19 5.05 8.79
N GLY A 95 7.79 3.79 8.62
CA GLY A 95 6.76 3.10 9.38
C GLY A 95 6.53 1.70 8.82
N GLN A 96 5.35 1.15 9.02
CA GLN A 96 4.94 -0.15 8.47
C GLN A 96 3.66 -0.02 7.67
N VAL A 97 3.46 -0.94 6.71
CA VAL A 97 2.20 -1.04 5.96
C VAL A 97 1.06 -1.39 6.92
N GLY A 98 -0.02 -0.65 6.83
CA GLY A 98 -1.23 -0.82 7.61
C GLY A 98 -2.49 -0.84 6.75
N MET A 99 -3.60 -0.46 7.39
CA MET A 99 -4.92 -0.38 6.76
C MET A 99 -5.73 0.80 7.31
N SER A 100 -5.07 1.82 7.84
CA SER A 100 -5.70 3.00 8.42
C SER A 100 -6.32 3.91 7.36
N GLY A 101 -7.37 4.66 7.71
CA GLY A 101 -8.06 5.58 6.80
C GLY A 101 -9.00 4.88 5.82
N LEU A 102 -9.11 5.38 4.59
CA LEU A 102 -10.02 4.83 3.57
C LEU A 102 -9.39 3.60 2.89
N SER A 103 -9.37 2.49 3.58
CA SER A 103 -8.79 1.24 3.10
C SER A 103 -9.65 0.03 3.51
N ASN A 104 -9.71 -0.98 2.64
CA ASN A 104 -10.37 -2.27 2.90
C ASN A 104 -9.40 -3.44 2.92
N PHE A 105 -8.13 -3.19 2.60
CA PHE A 105 -7.10 -4.21 2.53
C PHE A 105 -5.74 -3.60 2.84
N PRO A 106 -4.80 -4.32 3.52
CA PRO A 106 -3.48 -3.78 3.82
C PRO A 106 -2.69 -3.44 2.56
N HIS A 107 -2.36 -2.18 2.40
CA HIS A 107 -1.52 -1.69 1.29
C HIS A 107 -0.84 -0.38 1.66
N LEU A 108 0.24 -0.08 0.98
CA LEU A 108 0.81 1.25 0.91
C LEU A 108 0.21 2.00 -0.28
N HIS A 109 -0.39 3.17 -0.05
CA HIS A 109 -0.69 4.13 -1.10
C HIS A 109 0.44 5.15 -1.18
N LEU A 110 1.23 5.11 -2.24
CA LEU A 110 2.32 6.04 -2.51
C LEU A 110 1.88 7.11 -3.51
N SER A 111 1.79 8.36 -3.07
CA SER A 111 1.60 9.51 -3.96
C SER A 111 2.92 10.22 -4.20
N VAL A 112 3.17 10.60 -5.45
CA VAL A 112 4.28 11.45 -5.85
C VAL A 112 3.73 12.75 -6.44
N SER A 113 4.28 13.88 -6.04
CA SER A 113 3.91 15.18 -6.61
C SER A 113 5.12 16.06 -6.87
N LYS A 114 4.98 16.99 -7.81
CA LYS A 114 5.94 18.05 -8.08
C LYS A 114 5.22 19.40 -8.12
N ASN A 115 5.65 20.33 -7.29
CA ASN A 115 5.00 21.64 -7.14
C ASN A 115 3.48 21.53 -6.94
N GLY A 116 3.04 20.56 -6.10
CA GLY A 116 1.63 20.31 -5.80
C GLY A 116 0.83 19.55 -6.86
N LYS A 117 1.41 19.25 -8.02
CA LYS A 117 0.75 18.43 -9.06
C LYS A 117 1.12 16.97 -8.91
N THR A 118 0.13 16.08 -8.88
CA THR A 118 0.35 14.64 -8.85
C THR A 118 1.05 14.16 -10.11
N ILE A 119 2.09 13.34 -9.93
CA ILE A 119 2.90 12.76 -11.01
C ILE A 119 2.78 11.23 -10.92
N ASP A 120 2.58 10.59 -12.06
CA ASP A 120 2.67 9.15 -12.16
C ASP A 120 4.15 8.73 -12.11
N PRO A 121 4.61 7.97 -11.09
CA PRO A 121 6.01 7.57 -10.97
C PRO A 121 6.47 6.59 -12.07
N PHE A 122 5.54 5.96 -12.78
CA PHE A 122 5.87 5.12 -13.93
C PHE A 122 6.00 5.92 -15.22
N ARG A 123 5.38 7.11 -15.28
CA ARG A 123 5.36 7.99 -16.46
C ARG A 123 5.28 9.45 -16.02
N THR A 124 6.39 10.16 -16.10
CA THR A 124 6.46 11.58 -15.73
C THR A 124 5.84 12.50 -16.77
N GLU A 125 5.68 12.03 -18.02
CA GLU A 125 5.04 12.78 -19.10
C GLU A 125 3.53 12.48 -19.15
N GLN A 126 2.72 13.51 -19.12
CA GLN A 126 1.26 13.42 -19.27
C GLN A 126 0.92 13.11 -20.73
N THR A 127 0.86 11.86 -21.12
CA THR A 127 0.30 11.44 -22.40
C THR A 127 -1.16 11.03 -22.23
N GLN A 128 -2.04 11.45 -23.15
CA GLN A 128 -3.46 11.11 -23.12
C GLN A 128 -3.75 9.64 -23.49
N THR A 129 -2.75 8.89 -23.94
CA THR A 129 -2.90 7.51 -24.38
C THR A 129 -2.27 6.52 -23.44
N CYS A 130 -2.94 5.39 -23.20
CA CYS A 130 -2.39 4.24 -22.49
C CYS A 130 -1.47 3.41 -23.41
N SER A 131 -0.51 4.05 -24.10
CA SER A 131 0.46 3.30 -24.89
C SER A 131 1.47 2.62 -23.98
N GLY A 132 1.75 1.34 -24.23
CA GLY A 132 2.70 0.52 -23.45
C GLY A 132 4.19 0.88 -23.66
N THR A 133 4.50 2.06 -24.22
CA THR A 133 5.88 2.52 -24.36
C THR A 133 6.46 2.87 -23.00
N LYS A 134 7.66 2.36 -22.71
CA LYS A 134 8.46 2.70 -21.54
C LYS A 134 8.68 4.21 -21.51
N GLY A 135 7.95 4.90 -20.60
CA GLY A 135 8.19 6.31 -20.33
C GLY A 135 9.42 6.49 -19.42
N ASN A 136 9.91 7.71 -19.31
CA ASN A 136 10.92 8.08 -18.32
C ASN A 136 10.28 8.09 -16.92
N GLY A 137 10.19 6.93 -16.28
CA GLY A 137 9.69 6.78 -14.91
C GLY A 137 10.71 7.26 -13.88
N LEU A 138 10.23 7.42 -12.63
CA LEU A 138 11.06 7.80 -11.49
C LEU A 138 11.69 6.57 -10.80
N TRP A 139 11.26 5.36 -11.15
CA TRP A 139 11.76 4.13 -10.55
C TRP A 139 13.17 3.80 -11.04
N TYR A 140 14.10 3.53 -10.13
CA TYR A 140 15.41 2.96 -10.48
C TYR A 140 15.24 1.58 -11.14
N GLN A 141 14.35 0.75 -10.59
CA GLN A 141 13.90 -0.51 -11.15
C GLN A 141 12.38 -0.56 -11.05
N ALA A 142 11.70 -0.23 -12.14
CA ALA A 142 10.25 -0.29 -12.16
C ALA A 142 9.77 -1.74 -12.04
N PRO A 143 8.75 -2.03 -11.19
CA PRO A 143 8.06 -3.30 -11.22
C PRO A 143 7.58 -3.62 -12.64
N ALA A 144 7.69 -4.88 -13.05
CA ALA A 144 7.16 -5.30 -14.34
C ALA A 144 5.65 -5.08 -14.39
N TYR A 145 5.16 -4.55 -15.50
CA TYR A 145 3.73 -4.44 -15.72
C TYR A 145 3.14 -5.84 -15.93
N SER A 146 2.15 -6.20 -15.11
CA SER A 146 1.32 -7.39 -15.30
C SER A 146 -0.14 -6.95 -15.44
N PRO A 147 -0.81 -7.20 -16.57
CA PRO A 147 -2.21 -6.81 -16.79
C PRO A 147 -3.18 -7.60 -15.90
N ALA A 148 -2.79 -8.79 -15.48
CA ALA A 148 -3.50 -9.63 -14.54
C ALA A 148 -2.50 -10.48 -13.75
N SER A 149 -2.71 -10.63 -12.45
CA SER A 149 -1.94 -11.52 -11.60
C SER A 149 -2.84 -12.13 -10.53
N LEU A 150 -2.51 -13.35 -10.12
CA LEU A 150 -3.16 -13.95 -8.95
C LEU A 150 -2.61 -13.26 -7.71
N PHE A 151 -3.50 -12.68 -6.91
CA PHE A 151 -3.15 -11.96 -5.70
C PHE A 151 -2.71 -12.91 -4.58
N ALA A 152 -3.44 -14.02 -4.43
CA ALA A 152 -3.11 -15.07 -3.49
C ALA A 152 -3.53 -16.42 -4.07
N VAL A 153 -2.67 -17.42 -3.96
CA VAL A 153 -2.97 -18.81 -4.35
C VAL A 153 -2.65 -19.76 -3.21
N GLY A 154 -3.37 -20.85 -3.13
CA GLY A 154 -3.13 -21.86 -2.12
C GLY A 154 -3.98 -23.11 -2.33
N PHE A 155 -3.77 -24.09 -1.45
CA PHE A 155 -4.58 -25.29 -1.37
C PHE A 155 -5.36 -25.31 -0.06
N SER A 156 -6.56 -25.86 -0.09
CA SER A 156 -7.43 -25.99 1.07
C SER A 156 -8.24 -27.29 0.97
N ALA A 157 -8.62 -27.89 2.10
CA ALA A 157 -9.49 -29.05 2.14
C ALA A 157 -10.95 -28.73 1.76
N GLN A 158 -11.30 -27.46 1.69
CA GLN A 158 -12.63 -26.97 1.28
C GLN A 158 -12.50 -25.58 0.65
N THR A 159 -13.50 -25.14 -0.09
CA THR A 159 -13.49 -23.79 -0.67
C THR A 159 -13.39 -22.74 0.44
N PRO A 160 -12.29 -21.95 0.49
CA PRO A 160 -12.13 -20.94 1.51
C PRO A 160 -13.08 -19.76 1.28
N SER A 161 -13.55 -19.14 2.36
CA SER A 161 -14.27 -17.87 2.27
C SER A 161 -13.32 -16.74 1.86
N PHE A 162 -13.87 -15.69 1.24
CA PHE A 162 -13.10 -14.47 0.94
C PHE A 162 -12.43 -13.89 2.21
N ALA A 163 -13.13 -13.93 3.34
CA ALA A 163 -12.56 -13.47 4.61
C ALA A 163 -11.34 -14.31 5.03
N ALA A 164 -11.38 -15.64 4.88
CA ALA A 164 -10.27 -16.52 5.21
C ALA A 164 -9.04 -16.26 4.30
N VAL A 165 -9.26 -16.00 3.00
CA VAL A 165 -8.19 -15.63 2.07
C VAL A 165 -7.60 -14.27 2.45
N LYS A 166 -8.44 -13.28 2.68
CA LYS A 166 -8.06 -11.91 3.02
C LYS A 166 -7.23 -11.84 4.31
N THR A 167 -7.65 -12.53 5.35
CA THR A 167 -6.91 -12.57 6.63
C THR A 167 -5.64 -13.39 6.58
N GLY A 168 -5.52 -14.30 5.61
CA GLY A 168 -4.44 -15.28 5.52
C GLY A 168 -4.76 -16.61 6.22
N ALA A 169 -5.93 -16.73 6.85
CA ALA A 169 -6.33 -17.95 7.58
C ALA A 169 -6.44 -19.18 6.65
N ALA A 170 -6.85 -18.99 5.41
CA ALA A 170 -6.91 -20.05 4.42
C ALA A 170 -5.56 -20.76 4.16
N ARG A 171 -4.44 -20.04 4.32
CA ARG A 171 -3.08 -20.59 4.16
C ARG A 171 -2.56 -21.34 5.39
N GLN A 172 -3.21 -21.16 6.54
CA GLN A 172 -2.77 -21.74 7.81
C GLN A 172 -3.46 -23.06 8.12
N THR A 173 -4.49 -23.44 7.36
CA THR A 173 -5.21 -24.69 7.58
C THR A 173 -4.33 -25.84 7.09
N PRO A 174 -3.83 -26.75 7.97
CA PRO A 174 -3.05 -27.89 7.54
C PRO A 174 -3.89 -28.79 6.64
N LEU A 175 -3.26 -29.34 5.60
CA LEU A 175 -3.85 -30.37 4.77
C LEU A 175 -3.55 -31.73 5.39
N GLY A 176 -4.60 -32.50 5.68
CA GLY A 176 -4.51 -33.85 6.20
C GLY A 176 -4.47 -34.90 5.09
N ARG A 177 -3.83 -36.02 5.34
CA ARG A 177 -3.78 -37.16 4.38
C ARG A 177 -5.17 -37.70 3.99
N TYR A 178 -6.14 -37.49 4.86
CA TYR A 178 -7.50 -37.99 4.72
C TYR A 178 -8.54 -36.89 4.44
N ASP A 179 -8.09 -35.70 4.05
CA ASP A 179 -9.01 -34.64 3.67
C ASP A 179 -9.83 -35.06 2.44
N PRO A 180 -11.16 -34.83 2.46
CA PRO A 180 -12.07 -35.35 1.43
C PRO A 180 -11.87 -34.66 0.07
N ALA A 181 -11.23 -33.49 0.05
CA ALA A 181 -10.98 -32.72 -1.15
C ALA A 181 -9.68 -31.92 -1.04
N LEU A 182 -9.11 -31.60 -2.19
CA LEU A 182 -8.02 -30.63 -2.33
C LEU A 182 -8.47 -29.54 -3.29
N VAL A 183 -8.71 -28.36 -2.76
CA VAL A 183 -9.19 -27.19 -3.51
C VAL A 183 -8.01 -26.25 -3.76
N LEU A 184 -7.72 -25.98 -5.04
CA LEU A 184 -6.85 -24.87 -5.45
C LEU A 184 -7.70 -23.61 -5.48
N TYR A 185 -7.25 -22.54 -4.82
CA TYR A 185 -7.89 -21.22 -4.87
C TYR A 185 -6.91 -20.12 -5.27
N GLY A 186 -7.45 -19.03 -5.87
CA GLY A 186 -6.67 -17.87 -6.28
C GLY A 186 -7.54 -16.67 -6.55
#